data_ce15e5c8920472537fdabb2c67f6da57
#
_entry.id   ce15e5c8920472537fdabb2c67f6da57
#
_cell.length_a   1.000
_cell.length_b   1.000
_cell.length_c   1.000
_cell.angle_alpha   90.00
_cell.angle_beta   90.00
_cell.angle_gamma   90.00
#
_symmetry.space_group_name_H-M   'P 1'
#
loop_
_entity.id
_entity.type
_entity.pdbx_description
1 polymer ?
#
loop_
_entity_poly.entity_id
_entity_poly.type
_entity_poly.pdbx_seq_one_letter_code
_entity_poly.pdbx_strand_id
1 'polypeptide(L)'
;MAAQPILSDINHEIHTVVVDSTDTDFVVHLPTPLDNVIQAQLVSAVFTSGESAQTAIHIGIEELRTFFSQRARTETQWNQNLADDNHLNGVFGTVVGPHVSLTGASTATAVKVISFKNEYPISQYYHNPIRKLSRLTFNLDRENGDPAVMTALVLVFKFVCKNKNLGC
;
A
#
# COMPACT_ATOMS: atom_id res chain seq x y z
N MET A 1 5.38 -20.28 14.84
CA MET A 1 6.34 -19.18 14.55
C MET A 1 6.99 -19.52 13.23
N ALA A 2 6.63 -18.85 12.15
CA ALA A 2 7.34 -18.98 10.88
C ALA A 2 8.67 -18.25 11.04
N ALA A 3 9.78 -18.98 10.93
CA ALA A 3 11.10 -18.38 10.91
C ALA A 3 11.18 -17.41 9.72
N GLN A 4 11.34 -16.12 9.97
CA GLN A 4 11.70 -15.21 8.90
C GLN A 4 13.05 -15.68 8.34
N PRO A 5 13.20 -15.75 7.01
CA PRO A 5 14.50 -16.07 6.44
C PRO A 5 15.49 -15.03 6.97
N ILE A 6 16.54 -15.49 7.61
CA ILE A 6 17.67 -14.67 8.02
C ILE A 6 18.34 -14.23 6.72
N LEU A 7 17.90 -13.11 6.19
CA LEU A 7 18.66 -12.40 5.17
C LEU A 7 19.95 -11.99 5.87
N SER A 8 21.08 -12.50 5.40
CA SER A 8 22.34 -12.11 6.01
C SER A 8 22.46 -10.60 5.90
N ASP A 9 22.53 -9.90 7.02
CA ASP A 9 22.54 -8.44 7.11
C ASP A 9 23.68 -7.79 6.29
N ILE A 10 24.64 -8.57 5.89
CA ILE A 10 25.83 -8.13 5.12
C ILE A 10 25.48 -7.76 3.67
N ASN A 11 24.41 -8.33 3.10
CA ASN A 11 24.09 -8.20 1.67
C ASN A 11 22.90 -7.31 1.37
N HIS A 12 22.24 -6.79 2.39
CA HIS A 12 20.99 -6.05 2.23
C HIS A 12 20.97 -4.81 3.10
N GLU A 13 20.46 -3.72 2.53
CA GLU A 13 20.14 -2.50 3.24
C GLU A 13 18.63 -2.44 3.46
N ILE A 14 18.21 -1.99 4.64
CA ILE A 14 16.82 -1.83 5.00
C ILE A 14 16.53 -0.34 5.19
N HIS A 15 15.58 0.17 4.42
CA HIS A 15 15.14 1.55 4.51
C HIS A 15 13.67 1.61 4.96
N THR A 16 13.38 2.54 5.86
CA THR A 16 12.01 2.84 6.27
C THR A 16 11.60 4.17 5.66
N VAL A 17 10.48 4.19 4.97
CA VAL A 17 9.91 5.39 4.35
C VAL A 17 8.53 5.62 4.95
N VAL A 18 8.33 6.82 5.48
CA VAL A 18 7.03 7.28 5.99
C VAL A 18 6.44 8.24 4.96
N VAL A 19 5.19 8.00 4.61
CA VAL A 19 4.43 8.79 3.64
C VAL A 19 3.18 9.31 4.32
N ASP A 20 2.93 10.59 4.23
CA ASP A 20 1.71 11.23 4.69
C ASP A 20 1.10 12.08 3.57
N SER A 21 -0.23 12.11 3.49
CA SER A 21 -0.98 12.90 2.52
C SER A 21 -2.42 13.14 2.97
N THR A 22 -3.05 14.11 2.34
CA THR A 22 -4.51 14.35 2.39
C THR A 22 -5.19 14.02 1.07
N ASP A 23 -4.41 13.77 0.02
CA ASP A 23 -4.89 13.48 -1.32
C ASP A 23 -4.88 11.98 -1.60
N THR A 24 -5.72 11.54 -2.53
CA THR A 24 -5.82 10.14 -2.98
C THR A 24 -4.85 9.84 -4.12
N ASP A 25 -4.57 10.85 -4.95
CA ASP A 25 -3.60 10.78 -6.04
C ASP A 25 -2.47 11.76 -5.76
N PHE A 26 -1.29 11.25 -5.51
CA PHE A 26 -0.16 12.11 -5.16
C PHE A 26 1.19 11.45 -5.46
N VAL A 27 2.22 12.27 -5.55
CA VAL A 27 3.59 11.83 -5.77
C VAL A 27 4.46 12.26 -4.58
N VAL A 28 5.23 11.33 -4.04
CA VAL A 28 6.28 11.63 -3.05
C VAL A 28 7.64 11.38 -3.65
N HIS A 29 8.59 12.24 -3.33
CA HIS A 29 9.98 12.10 -3.74
C HIS A 29 10.82 11.63 -2.55
N LEU A 30 11.65 10.62 -2.79
CA LEU A 30 12.58 10.13 -1.78
C LEU A 30 13.78 11.07 -1.70
N PRO A 31 14.13 11.60 -0.51
CA PRO A 31 15.29 12.46 -0.35
C PRO A 31 16.59 11.79 -0.80
N THR A 32 16.69 10.49 -0.58
CA THR A 32 17.78 9.64 -1.09
C THR A 32 17.15 8.53 -1.91
N PRO A 33 17.47 8.44 -3.21
CA PRO A 33 16.99 7.33 -4.04
C PRO A 33 17.44 5.97 -3.49
N LEU A 34 16.55 4.99 -3.55
CA LEU A 34 16.86 3.61 -3.19
C LEU A 34 17.32 2.87 -4.45
N ASP A 35 18.43 2.14 -4.33
CA ASP A 35 19.02 1.39 -5.43
C ASP A 35 18.82 -0.13 -5.21
N ASN A 36 18.55 -0.86 -6.32
CA ASN A 36 18.41 -2.31 -6.32
C ASN A 36 17.38 -2.82 -5.29
N VAL A 37 16.20 -2.24 -5.29
CA VAL A 37 15.10 -2.67 -4.41
C VAL A 37 14.63 -4.07 -4.83
N ILE A 38 14.69 -5.02 -3.91
CA ILE A 38 14.27 -6.41 -4.09
C ILE A 38 12.96 -6.74 -3.39
N GLN A 39 12.58 -5.93 -2.40
CA GLN A 39 11.34 -6.09 -1.66
C GLN A 39 10.82 -4.75 -1.18
N ALA A 40 9.50 -4.59 -1.27
CA ALA A 40 8.76 -3.51 -0.62
C ALA A 40 7.69 -4.11 0.29
N GLN A 41 7.54 -3.58 1.48
CA GLN A 41 6.56 -4.01 2.48
C GLN A 41 5.80 -2.81 3.02
N LEU A 42 4.48 -2.90 3.08
CA LEU A 42 3.67 -1.99 3.88
C LEU A 42 3.61 -2.55 5.30
N VAL A 43 4.19 -1.83 6.25
CA VAL A 43 4.30 -2.22 7.65
C VAL A 43 3.14 -1.68 8.47
N SER A 44 2.71 -0.48 8.16
CA SER A 44 1.61 0.19 8.86
C SER A 44 0.89 1.14 7.92
N ALA A 45 -0.41 1.25 8.08
CA ALA A 45 -1.24 2.23 7.40
C ALA A 45 -2.31 2.75 8.36
N VAL A 46 -2.51 4.06 8.35
CA VAL A 46 -3.60 4.71 9.07
C VAL A 46 -4.31 5.64 8.10
N PHE A 47 -5.61 5.47 7.97
CA PHE A 47 -6.47 6.32 7.15
C PHE A 47 -7.53 6.95 8.03
N THR A 48 -7.77 8.23 7.86
CA THR A 48 -8.85 8.95 8.50
C THR A 48 -9.90 9.28 7.44
N SER A 49 -11.11 8.77 7.60
CA SER A 49 -12.21 8.96 6.64
C SER A 49 -13.46 9.48 7.33
N GLY A 50 -14.16 10.40 6.68
CA GLY A 50 -15.49 10.84 7.08
C GLY A 50 -16.64 9.97 6.56
N GLU A 51 -16.36 8.97 5.71
CA GLU A 51 -17.36 8.08 5.12
C GLU A 51 -17.54 6.79 5.93
N SER A 52 -18.80 6.46 6.20
CA SER A 52 -19.14 5.26 6.97
C SER A 52 -19.11 3.96 6.15
N ALA A 53 -19.21 4.05 4.83
CA ALA A 53 -19.38 2.90 3.95
C ALA A 53 -18.06 2.30 3.43
N GLN A 54 -16.95 3.01 3.54
CA GLN A 54 -15.67 2.54 3.02
C GLN A 54 -15.08 1.46 3.94
N THR A 55 -14.93 0.24 3.44
CA THR A 55 -14.46 -0.93 4.21
C THR A 55 -13.05 -1.37 3.85
N ALA A 56 -12.60 -1.03 2.65
CA ALA A 56 -11.28 -1.37 2.14
C ALA A 56 -10.69 -0.20 1.36
N ILE A 57 -9.36 -0.12 1.38
CA ILE A 57 -8.60 0.83 0.58
C ILE A 57 -7.57 0.04 -0.21
N HIS A 58 -7.62 0.18 -1.54
CA HIS A 58 -6.65 -0.36 -2.47
C HIS A 58 -5.53 0.65 -2.66
N ILE A 59 -4.30 0.23 -2.43
CA ILE A 59 -3.11 1.08 -2.56
C ILE A 59 -2.41 0.75 -3.87
N GLY A 60 -2.57 1.60 -4.86
CA GLY A 60 -1.80 1.56 -6.11
C GLY A 60 -0.51 2.36 -5.95
N ILE A 61 0.61 1.80 -6.43
CA ILE A 61 1.91 2.49 -6.48
C ILE A 61 2.53 2.18 -7.83
N GLU A 62 2.64 3.18 -8.72
CA GLU A 62 3.06 2.95 -10.11
C GLU A 62 4.42 2.28 -10.25
N GLU A 63 5.42 2.74 -9.47
CA GLU A 63 6.78 2.24 -9.54
C GLU A 63 6.95 0.83 -8.95
N LEU A 64 5.95 0.38 -8.17
CA LEU A 64 5.95 -0.91 -7.47
C LEU A 64 4.93 -1.89 -8.06
N ARG A 65 4.38 -1.60 -9.23
CA ARG A 65 3.34 -2.43 -9.85
C ARG A 65 3.78 -3.86 -10.04
N THR A 66 2.89 -4.78 -9.65
CA THR A 66 2.97 -6.20 -9.97
C THR A 66 1.64 -6.65 -10.58
N PHE A 67 1.67 -7.60 -11.51
CA PHE A 67 0.46 -8.08 -12.18
C PHE A 67 -0.20 -9.26 -11.46
N PHE A 68 0.11 -9.45 -10.18
CA PHE A 68 -0.38 -10.61 -9.42
C PHE A 68 -1.65 -10.34 -8.61
N SER A 69 -2.08 -9.08 -8.52
CA SER A 69 -3.31 -8.73 -7.81
C SER A 69 -4.53 -8.97 -8.69
N GLN A 70 -5.49 -9.76 -8.21
CA GLN A 70 -6.71 -10.09 -8.93
C GLN A 70 -7.91 -9.89 -8.02
N ARG A 71 -9.01 -9.40 -8.58
CA ARG A 71 -10.30 -9.36 -7.92
C ARG A 71 -11.13 -10.59 -8.30
N ALA A 72 -11.53 -11.37 -7.31
CA ALA A 72 -12.53 -12.40 -7.51
C ALA A 72 -13.92 -11.76 -7.69
N ARG A 73 -14.68 -12.26 -8.65
CA ARG A 73 -16.03 -11.78 -8.98
C ARG A 73 -17.06 -12.87 -8.71
N THR A 74 -18.25 -12.46 -8.29
CA THR A 74 -19.40 -13.34 -8.31
C THR A 74 -19.87 -13.56 -9.75
N GLU A 75 -20.63 -14.61 -10.01
CA GLU A 75 -21.19 -14.90 -11.34
C GLU A 75 -22.00 -13.72 -11.89
N THR A 76 -22.79 -13.06 -11.05
CA THR A 76 -23.58 -11.89 -11.42
C THR A 76 -22.67 -10.73 -11.87
N GLN A 77 -21.60 -10.46 -11.15
CA GLN A 77 -20.62 -9.41 -11.51
C GLN A 77 -19.87 -9.74 -12.79
N TRP A 78 -19.54 -11.02 -13.00
CA TRP A 78 -18.90 -11.49 -14.23
C TRP A 78 -19.76 -11.24 -15.47
N ASN A 79 -21.08 -11.53 -15.34
CA ASN A 79 -22.02 -11.38 -16.45
C ASN A 79 -22.40 -9.92 -16.75
N GLN A 80 -22.17 -8.99 -15.85
CA GLN A 80 -22.44 -7.56 -16.06
C GLN A 80 -21.39 -6.85 -16.92
N ASN A 81 -20.29 -7.52 -17.25
CA ASN A 81 -19.23 -7.03 -18.14
C ASN A 81 -18.79 -5.59 -17.80
N LEU A 82 -18.65 -5.31 -16.50
CA LEU A 82 -18.25 -4.01 -15.99
C LEU A 82 -16.82 -3.72 -16.45
N ALA A 83 -16.69 -2.78 -17.39
CA ALA A 83 -15.41 -2.40 -18.00
C ALA A 83 -14.39 -1.87 -16.97
N ASP A 84 -14.86 -1.43 -15.81
CA ASP A 84 -14.06 -0.75 -14.80
C ASP A 84 -13.38 -1.68 -13.79
N ASP A 85 -13.48 -2.99 -14.00
CA ASP A 85 -12.96 -3.97 -13.04
C ASP A 85 -11.44 -4.22 -13.09
N ASN A 86 -10.71 -3.46 -13.89
CA ASN A 86 -9.24 -3.55 -13.95
C ASN A 86 -8.52 -2.66 -12.94
N HIS A 87 -9.25 -1.94 -12.08
CA HIS A 87 -8.63 -1.04 -11.10
C HIS A 87 -7.71 -1.74 -10.08
N LEU A 88 -7.86 -3.06 -9.90
CA LEU A 88 -6.94 -3.84 -9.07
C LEU A 88 -5.68 -4.30 -9.79
N ASN A 89 -5.59 -4.12 -11.11
CA ASN A 89 -4.36 -4.45 -11.84
C ASN A 89 -3.23 -3.51 -11.42
N GLY A 90 -2.21 -4.09 -10.79
CA GLY A 90 -1.06 -3.34 -10.33
C GLY A 90 -1.24 -2.67 -8.97
N VAL A 91 -2.31 -3.00 -8.23
CA VAL A 91 -2.44 -2.61 -6.83
C VAL A 91 -1.31 -3.25 -6.02
N PHE A 92 -0.61 -2.43 -5.24
CA PHE A 92 0.44 -2.89 -4.33
C PHE A 92 -0.15 -3.76 -3.21
N GLY A 93 -1.29 -3.33 -2.66
CA GLY A 93 -1.97 -4.08 -1.62
C GLY A 93 -3.32 -3.48 -1.25
N THR A 94 -4.10 -4.26 -0.51
CA THR A 94 -5.40 -3.84 0.00
C THR A 94 -5.38 -3.82 1.51
N VAL A 95 -5.75 -2.70 2.09
CA VAL A 95 -5.92 -2.55 3.53
C VAL A 95 -7.40 -2.72 3.86
N VAL A 96 -7.69 -3.72 4.67
CA VAL A 96 -9.01 -3.96 5.26
C VAL A 96 -8.83 -3.88 6.76
N GLY A 97 -9.51 -2.99 7.40
CA GLY A 97 -9.32 -2.78 8.84
C GLY A 97 -10.61 -2.69 9.63
N PRO A 98 -10.55 -3.00 10.93
CA PRO A 98 -11.63 -2.68 11.81
C PRO A 98 -11.83 -1.18 11.86
N HIS A 99 -13.09 -0.77 11.73
CA HIS A 99 -13.46 0.63 11.88
C HIS A 99 -13.50 1.01 13.36
N VAL A 100 -12.66 1.93 13.76
CA VAL A 100 -12.80 2.60 15.06
C VAL A 100 -13.54 3.90 14.83
N SER A 101 -14.82 3.95 15.23
CA SER A 101 -15.56 5.21 15.24
C SER A 101 -15.10 6.04 16.44
N LEU A 102 -14.41 7.15 16.18
CA LEU A 102 -14.14 8.15 17.19
C LEU A 102 -15.34 9.10 17.24
N THR A 103 -16.27 8.85 18.14
CA THR A 103 -17.37 9.76 18.45
C THR A 103 -16.86 10.85 19.38
N GLY A 104 -16.55 12.03 18.82
CA GLY A 104 -16.40 13.26 19.60
C GLY A 104 -17.78 13.82 19.92
N ALA A 105 -18.02 14.20 21.17
CA ALA A 105 -19.22 14.84 21.59
C ALA A 105 -19.40 16.18 20.87
N SER A 106 -20.57 16.38 20.25
CA SER A 106 -21.09 17.56 19.60
C SER A 106 -21.01 17.59 18.07
N THR A 107 -22.16 17.33 17.42
CA THR A 107 -22.46 17.51 15.98
C THR A 107 -21.44 16.88 15.02
N ALA A 108 -21.54 15.70 14.95
CA ALA A 108 -20.71 14.60 14.58
C ALA A 108 -20.57 14.39 13.07
N THR A 109 -19.47 14.70 12.54
CA THR A 109 -18.91 13.90 11.45
C THR A 109 -18.16 12.75 12.14
N ALA A 110 -18.69 11.52 12.05
CA ALA A 110 -18.00 10.37 12.60
C ALA A 110 -16.70 10.17 11.81
N VAL A 111 -15.58 10.47 12.43
CA VAL A 111 -14.28 10.20 11.84
C VAL A 111 -13.99 8.72 12.00
N LYS A 112 -13.86 8.02 10.89
CA LYS A 112 -13.40 6.63 10.87
C LYS A 112 -11.90 6.59 10.74
N VAL A 113 -11.28 5.76 11.57
CA VAL A 113 -9.88 5.42 11.43
C VAL A 113 -9.79 3.97 10.96
N ILE A 114 -9.26 3.76 9.77
CA ILE A 114 -8.87 2.43 9.28
C ILE A 114 -7.40 2.29 9.62
N SER A 115 -7.06 1.40 10.53
CA SER A 115 -5.67 1.14 10.87
C SER A 115 -5.29 -0.29 10.47
N PHE A 116 -4.19 -0.40 9.77
CA PHE A 116 -3.52 -1.63 9.46
C PHE A 116 -2.20 -1.65 10.23
N LYS A 117 -2.04 -2.62 11.11
CA LYS A 117 -0.78 -2.88 11.79
C LYS A 117 -0.43 -4.35 11.67
N ASN A 118 0.80 -4.58 11.32
CA ASN A 118 1.25 -5.81 10.74
C ASN A 118 1.51 -6.94 11.74
N GLU A 119 0.65 -7.96 11.72
CA GLU A 119 1.11 -9.32 11.99
C GLU A 119 1.50 -10.05 10.69
N TYR A 120 0.99 -9.60 9.54
CA TYR A 120 1.28 -10.11 8.20
C TYR A 120 1.47 -8.95 7.22
N PRO A 121 2.73 -8.54 6.91
CA PRO A 121 2.99 -7.42 6.02
C PRO A 121 2.46 -7.68 4.63
N ILE A 122 1.85 -6.67 4.02
CA ILE A 122 1.63 -6.65 2.59
C ILE A 122 3.01 -6.49 1.95
N SER A 123 3.48 -7.51 1.25
CA SER A 123 4.84 -7.56 0.72
C SER A 123 4.84 -7.91 -0.75
N GLN A 124 5.66 -7.19 -1.51
CA GLN A 124 5.96 -7.47 -2.91
C GLN A 124 7.45 -7.77 -3.07
N TYR A 125 7.76 -8.82 -3.83
CA TYR A 125 9.13 -9.23 -4.14
C TYR A 125 9.40 -9.01 -5.62
N TYR A 126 10.58 -8.48 -5.94
CA TYR A 126 11.01 -8.16 -7.29
C TYR A 126 12.14 -9.10 -7.71
N HIS A 127 11.84 -10.06 -8.59
CA HIS A 127 12.86 -10.94 -9.17
C HIS A 127 13.93 -10.16 -9.93
N ASN A 128 13.49 -9.14 -10.66
CA ASN A 128 14.36 -8.15 -11.25
C ASN A 128 14.38 -6.94 -10.33
N PRO A 129 15.48 -6.67 -9.61
CA PRO A 129 15.55 -5.54 -8.71
C PRO A 129 15.21 -4.22 -9.40
N ILE A 130 14.42 -3.38 -8.74
CA ILE A 130 14.18 -2.01 -9.20
C ILE A 130 15.50 -1.26 -9.05
N ARG A 131 16.15 -0.92 -10.17
CA ARG A 131 17.50 -0.36 -10.19
C ARG A 131 17.64 0.94 -9.42
N LYS A 132 16.60 1.80 -9.55
CA LYS A 132 16.57 3.10 -8.87
C LYS A 132 15.13 3.51 -8.60
N LEU A 133 14.84 3.75 -7.35
CA LEU A 133 13.55 4.24 -6.87
C LEU A 133 13.76 5.62 -6.25
N SER A 134 13.31 6.68 -6.90
CA SER A 134 13.48 8.07 -6.46
C SER A 134 12.16 8.75 -6.10
N ARG A 135 11.05 8.16 -6.51
CA ARG A 135 9.69 8.65 -6.24
C ARG A 135 8.73 7.49 -6.08
N LEU A 136 7.59 7.76 -5.51
CA LEU A 136 6.44 6.87 -5.45
C LEU A 136 5.21 7.65 -5.88
N THR A 137 4.50 7.15 -6.88
CA THR A 137 3.25 7.70 -7.38
C THR A 137 2.10 6.87 -6.86
N PHE A 138 1.31 7.45 -5.98
CA PHE A 138 0.20 6.79 -5.30
C PHE A 138 -1.13 7.05 -6.02
N ASN A 139 -1.96 6.01 -6.04
CA ASN A 139 -3.37 6.06 -6.35
C ASN A 139 -4.11 5.21 -5.30
N LEU A 140 -5.10 5.80 -4.65
CA LEU A 140 -5.83 5.17 -3.57
C LEU A 140 -7.31 5.07 -3.92
N ASP A 141 -7.77 3.84 -4.08
CA ASP A 141 -9.14 3.55 -4.46
C ASP A 141 -9.88 2.80 -3.34
N ARG A 142 -11.19 2.96 -3.29
CA ARG A 142 -12.07 2.14 -2.45
C ARG A 142 -12.46 0.84 -3.18
N GLU A 143 -13.21 0.01 -2.47
CA GLU A 143 -13.61 -1.33 -2.92
C GLU A 143 -14.32 -1.39 -4.27
N ASN A 144 -14.95 -0.30 -4.72
CA ASN A 144 -15.67 -0.21 -6.00
C ASN A 144 -14.84 0.43 -7.13
N GLY A 145 -13.60 0.85 -6.86
CA GLY A 145 -12.71 1.48 -7.82
C GLY A 145 -12.83 3.00 -7.91
N ASP A 146 -13.74 3.61 -7.15
CA ASP A 146 -13.76 5.07 -7.02
C ASP A 146 -12.61 5.54 -6.13
N PRO A 147 -12.16 6.79 -6.23
CA PRO A 147 -11.16 7.34 -5.34
C PRO A 147 -11.54 7.18 -3.86
N ALA A 148 -10.59 6.84 -3.02
CA ALA A 148 -10.80 6.72 -1.59
C ALA A 148 -11.26 8.04 -0.99
N VAL A 149 -12.21 8.01 -0.06
CA VAL A 149 -12.63 9.21 0.68
C VAL A 149 -11.88 9.25 2.00
N MET A 150 -10.94 10.17 2.09
CA MET A 150 -10.12 10.31 3.28
C MET A 150 -9.78 11.78 3.55
N THR A 151 -9.44 12.08 4.79
CA THR A 151 -8.99 13.40 5.23
C THR A 151 -7.52 13.44 5.58
N ALA A 152 -6.95 12.29 5.89
CA ALA A 152 -5.52 12.12 6.13
C ALA A 152 -5.13 10.64 5.99
N LEU A 153 -3.89 10.40 5.62
CA LEU A 153 -3.28 9.08 5.66
C LEU A 153 -1.85 9.16 6.19
N VAL A 154 -1.41 8.06 6.78
CA VAL A 154 0.00 7.80 7.09
C VAL A 154 0.30 6.36 6.71
N LEU A 155 1.29 6.16 5.85
CA LEU A 155 1.77 4.86 5.42
C LEU A 155 3.22 4.70 5.84
N VAL A 156 3.57 3.52 6.33
CA VAL A 156 4.95 3.17 6.68
C VAL A 156 5.39 1.99 5.83
N PHE A 157 6.37 2.22 4.99
CA PHE A 157 6.98 1.20 4.15
C PHE A 157 8.34 0.80 4.67
N LYS A 158 8.68 -0.46 4.45
CA LYS A 158 10.00 -1.01 4.60
C LYS A 158 10.47 -1.52 3.24
N PHE A 159 11.61 -1.04 2.79
CA PHE A 159 12.27 -1.48 1.56
C PHE A 159 13.52 -2.28 1.89
N VAL A 160 13.72 -3.36 1.16
CA VAL A 160 14.95 -4.15 1.21
C VAL A 160 15.68 -3.95 -0.10
N CYS A 161 16.90 -3.46 -0.03
CA CYS A 161 17.76 -3.18 -1.16
C CYS A 161 18.96 -4.12 -1.16
N LYS A 162 19.35 -4.61 -2.33
CA LYS A 162 20.58 -5.41 -2.47
C LYS A 162 21.78 -4.47 -2.49
N ASN A 163 22.75 -4.73 -1.62
CA ASN A 163 23.97 -3.92 -1.56
C ASN A 163 24.79 -4.07 -2.86
N LYS A 164 25.23 -2.93 -3.42
CA LYS A 164 26.02 -2.88 -4.67
C LYS A 164 27.44 -3.41 -4.50
N ASN A 165 27.97 -3.39 -3.28
CA ASN A 165 29.40 -3.61 -3.03
C ASN A 165 29.83 -5.08 -2.96
N LEU A 166 28.91 -6.00 -3.16
CA LEU A 166 29.25 -7.42 -3.28
C LEU A 166 29.18 -7.81 -4.76
N GLY A 167 30.15 -7.27 -5.52
CA GLY A 167 30.48 -7.80 -6.83
C GLY A 167 30.94 -9.25 -6.69
N CYS A 168 30.42 -10.11 -7.56
CA CYS A 168 30.92 -11.45 -7.79
C CYS A 168 32.39 -11.39 -8.23
#